data_4b343025e1d2e8891104805c1243d768
#
_entry.id   4b343025e1d2e8891104805c1243d768
#
_cell.length_a   1.000
_cell.length_b   1.000
_cell.length_c   1.000
_cell.angle_alpha   90.00
_cell.angle_beta   90.00
_cell.angle_gamma   90.00
#
_symmetry.space_group_name_H-M   'P 1'
#
loop_
_entity.id
_entity.type
_entity.pdbx_description
1 polymer ?
#
loop_
_entity_poly.entity_id
_entity_poly.type
_entity_poly.pdbx_seq_one_letter_code
_entity_poly.pdbx_strand_id
1 'polypeptide(L)'
;MSQNYQYNTIEEALRDLKEGKIVLVTDDPDRENEGDLICAAEFATRENINFMATYAKGLICTPMSAEIAARLNFPPMVAENTDNHSTAFTVAVDHADTTTVISAAERSYTIMKCVDDQSKPEDFRRPGHVFPLISRKGGVLVRNGHTEATTDLMRLAGLKECGVCCEVMKEDGTMMRTSQLWEMAKEHNLTFITLSLIHISEPTRH
;
A
#
# COMPACT_ATOMS: atom_id res chain seq x y z
N MET A 1 15.07 -9.16 -27.30
CA MET A 1 16.10 -8.67 -26.39
C MET A 1 15.42 -8.36 -25.09
N SER A 2 15.69 -9.08 -24.00
CA SER A 2 15.14 -8.79 -22.67
C SER A 2 15.73 -7.44 -22.24
N GLN A 3 14.88 -6.42 -22.08
CA GLN A 3 15.30 -5.17 -21.45
C GLN A 3 15.70 -5.48 -20.00
N ASN A 4 16.96 -5.20 -19.68
CA ASN A 4 17.46 -5.40 -18.33
C ASN A 4 17.14 -4.12 -17.54
N TYR A 5 16.03 -4.12 -16.79
CA TYR A 5 15.65 -2.98 -15.93
C TYR A 5 16.55 -2.93 -14.71
N GLN A 6 17.05 -1.75 -14.40
CA GLN A 6 17.87 -1.55 -13.21
C GLN A 6 16.95 -1.22 -12.02
N TYR A 7 16.75 -2.20 -11.14
CA TYR A 7 16.02 -2.00 -9.89
C TYR A 7 16.92 -1.43 -8.80
N ASN A 8 16.33 -0.67 -7.91
CA ASN A 8 16.99 -0.25 -6.67
C ASN A 8 17.09 -1.41 -5.69
N THR A 9 17.87 -1.22 -4.64
CA THR A 9 18.00 -2.18 -3.54
C THR A 9 16.85 -2.04 -2.54
N ILE A 10 16.64 -3.08 -1.74
CA ILE A 10 15.65 -3.03 -0.66
C ILE A 10 16.04 -1.99 0.39
N GLU A 11 17.34 -1.82 0.68
CA GLU A 11 17.85 -0.85 1.63
C GLU A 11 17.55 0.59 1.20
N GLU A 12 17.63 0.89 -0.09
CA GLU A 12 17.24 2.19 -0.65
C GLU A 12 15.74 2.43 -0.46
N ALA A 13 14.90 1.44 -0.72
CA ALA A 13 13.46 1.53 -0.53
C ALA A 13 13.09 1.74 0.95
N LEU A 14 13.71 0.99 1.86
CA LEU A 14 13.46 1.12 3.30
C LEU A 14 13.87 2.50 3.83
N ARG A 15 14.99 3.02 3.35
CA ARG A 15 15.43 4.39 3.69
C ARG A 15 14.42 5.43 3.23
N ASP A 16 13.97 5.35 1.98
CA ASP A 16 13.03 6.29 1.42
C ASP A 16 11.68 6.25 2.14
N LEU A 17 11.20 5.05 2.50
CA LEU A 17 9.98 4.90 3.28
C LEU A 17 10.09 5.53 4.67
N LYS A 18 11.24 5.38 5.36
CA LYS A 18 11.52 6.04 6.64
C LYS A 18 11.55 7.56 6.53
N GLU A 19 11.96 8.08 5.39
CA GLU A 19 11.99 9.52 5.10
C GLU A 19 10.61 10.05 4.66
N GLY A 20 9.58 9.21 4.64
CA GLY A 20 8.23 9.60 4.24
C GLY A 20 8.02 9.70 2.74
N LYS A 21 8.89 9.10 1.93
CA LYS A 21 8.79 9.09 0.48
C LYS A 21 7.92 7.94 -0.03
N ILE A 22 7.43 8.09 -1.25
CA ILE A 22 6.76 7.04 -2.01
C ILE A 22 7.81 6.18 -2.72
N VAL A 23 7.61 4.87 -2.73
CA VAL A 23 8.37 3.92 -3.55
C VAL A 23 7.44 3.24 -4.55
N LEU A 24 7.99 2.73 -5.66
CA LEU A 24 7.28 1.99 -6.68
C LEU A 24 7.67 0.51 -6.61
N VAL A 25 6.69 -0.36 -6.47
CA VAL A 25 6.90 -1.82 -6.35
C VAL A 25 6.14 -2.52 -7.46
N THR A 26 6.84 -3.32 -8.27
CA THR A 26 6.21 -4.17 -9.29
C THR A 26 6.17 -5.63 -8.84
N ASP A 27 5.10 -6.32 -9.18
CA ASP A 27 4.99 -7.75 -8.94
C ASP A 27 5.44 -8.60 -10.12
N ASP A 28 5.31 -9.91 -9.98
CA ASP A 28 5.70 -10.87 -11.00
C ASP A 28 4.79 -10.76 -12.23
N PRO A 29 5.36 -10.78 -13.47
CA PRO A 29 4.58 -10.82 -14.71
C PRO A 29 3.57 -11.97 -14.78
N ASP A 30 3.83 -13.06 -14.09
CA ASP A 30 2.94 -14.24 -14.04
C ASP A 30 1.81 -14.09 -12.99
N ARG A 31 1.80 -13.00 -12.19
CA ARG A 31 0.74 -12.72 -11.23
C ARG A 31 -0.21 -11.64 -11.79
N GLU A 32 -0.15 -10.40 -11.31
CA GLU A 32 -0.96 -9.29 -11.83
C GLU A 32 -0.23 -8.51 -12.92
N ASN A 33 1.11 -8.56 -12.89
CA ASN A 33 1.99 -7.80 -13.76
C ASN A 33 1.70 -6.30 -13.68
N GLU A 34 1.57 -5.80 -12.46
CA GLU A 34 1.22 -4.42 -12.13
C GLU A 34 2.28 -3.80 -11.24
N GLY A 35 2.19 -2.49 -11.05
CA GLY A 35 2.99 -1.75 -10.10
C GLY A 35 2.13 -0.90 -9.19
N ASP A 36 2.53 -0.83 -7.92
CA ASP A 36 1.89 0.02 -6.93
C ASP A 36 2.83 1.09 -6.44
N LEU A 37 2.30 2.31 -6.26
CA LEU A 37 2.94 3.32 -5.43
C LEU A 37 2.65 2.98 -3.96
N ILE A 38 3.69 2.97 -3.14
CA ILE A 38 3.60 2.59 -1.72
C ILE A 38 4.25 3.67 -0.86
N CYS A 39 3.59 4.05 0.23
CA CYS A 39 4.18 4.85 1.31
C CYS A 39 3.71 4.34 2.69
N ALA A 40 4.39 4.79 3.75
CA ALA A 40 3.98 4.49 5.11
C ALA A 40 2.70 5.25 5.48
N ALA A 41 1.81 4.62 6.25
CA ALA A 41 0.62 5.30 6.78
C ALA A 41 0.98 6.44 7.73
N GLU A 42 2.08 6.32 8.46
CA GLU A 42 2.63 7.40 9.32
C GLU A 42 3.01 8.65 8.52
N PHE A 43 3.29 8.47 7.23
CA PHE A 43 3.67 9.54 6.29
C PHE A 43 2.70 9.65 5.11
N ALA A 44 1.45 9.20 5.29
CA ALA A 44 0.39 9.36 4.30
C ALA A 44 -0.11 10.82 4.26
N THR A 45 0.80 11.74 3.97
CA THR A 45 0.53 13.18 3.89
C THR A 45 -0.47 13.49 2.77
N ARG A 46 -1.10 14.66 2.83
CA ARG A 46 -1.95 15.15 1.74
C ARG A 46 -1.22 15.10 0.40
N GLU A 47 0.05 15.48 0.39
CA GLU A 47 0.90 15.51 -0.80
C GLU A 47 1.10 14.10 -1.36
N ASN A 48 1.40 13.11 -0.54
CA ASN A 48 1.57 11.72 -0.96
C ASN A 48 0.26 11.12 -1.49
N ILE A 49 -0.85 11.36 -0.81
CA ILE A 49 -2.17 10.87 -1.28
C ILE A 49 -2.56 11.56 -2.59
N ASN A 50 -2.33 12.87 -2.70
CA ASN A 50 -2.60 13.59 -3.94
C ASN A 50 -1.71 13.12 -5.09
N PHE A 51 -0.45 12.79 -4.82
CA PHE A 51 0.46 12.21 -5.81
C PHE A 51 -0.08 10.87 -6.34
N MET A 52 -0.52 9.98 -5.44
CA MET A 52 -1.10 8.69 -5.82
C MET A 52 -2.37 8.88 -6.66
N ALA A 53 -3.28 9.75 -6.24
CA ALA A 53 -4.51 10.04 -6.96
C ALA A 53 -4.25 10.60 -8.36
N THR A 54 -3.22 11.46 -8.51
CA THR A 54 -2.88 12.12 -9.76
C THR A 54 -2.15 11.20 -10.74
N TYR A 55 -1.15 10.48 -10.26
CA TYR A 55 -0.21 9.75 -11.12
C TYR A 55 -0.46 8.25 -11.16
N ALA A 56 -0.94 7.63 -10.08
CA ALA A 56 -1.28 6.22 -10.09
C ALA A 56 -2.71 5.97 -10.60
N LYS A 57 -3.69 6.70 -10.12
CA LYS A 57 -5.10 6.66 -10.58
C LYS A 57 -5.86 5.39 -10.18
N GLY A 58 -5.22 4.44 -9.49
CA GLY A 58 -5.80 3.22 -8.97
C GLY A 58 -6.66 3.42 -7.72
N LEU A 59 -7.02 2.34 -7.06
CA LEU A 59 -7.71 2.38 -5.79
C LEU A 59 -6.70 2.59 -4.65
N ILE A 60 -6.81 3.72 -3.95
CA ILE A 60 -5.95 3.99 -2.79
C ILE A 60 -6.41 3.11 -1.63
N CYS A 61 -5.63 2.07 -1.34
CA CYS A 61 -5.88 1.11 -0.27
C CYS A 61 -4.91 1.32 0.89
N THR A 62 -5.30 0.80 2.07
CA THR A 62 -4.52 0.94 3.31
C THR A 62 -4.22 -0.43 3.91
N PRO A 63 -3.22 -1.16 3.37
CA PRO A 63 -2.78 -2.43 3.95
C PRO A 63 -2.30 -2.24 5.37
N MET A 64 -2.73 -3.12 6.28
CA MET A 64 -2.36 -3.10 7.69
C MET A 64 -2.26 -4.51 8.26
N SER A 65 -1.56 -4.64 9.39
CA SER A 65 -1.52 -5.89 10.13
C SER A 65 -2.90 -6.25 10.69
N ALA A 66 -3.12 -7.55 10.93
CA ALA A 66 -4.34 -8.03 11.57
C ALA A 66 -4.52 -7.42 12.97
N GLU A 67 -3.43 -7.12 13.67
CA GLU A 67 -3.44 -6.50 15.00
C GLU A 67 -4.01 -5.07 14.96
N ILE A 68 -3.59 -4.26 13.99
CA ILE A 68 -4.12 -2.90 13.80
C ILE A 68 -5.61 -2.95 13.43
N ALA A 69 -5.98 -3.80 12.48
CA ALA A 69 -7.38 -3.96 12.07
C ALA A 69 -8.27 -4.44 13.23
N ALA A 70 -7.78 -5.35 14.07
CA ALA A 70 -8.50 -5.82 15.25
C ALA A 70 -8.66 -4.72 16.31
N ARG A 71 -7.60 -3.95 16.58
CA ARG A 71 -7.63 -2.83 17.51
C ARG A 71 -8.68 -1.80 17.13
N LEU A 72 -8.80 -1.51 15.83
CA LEU A 72 -9.77 -0.53 15.31
C LEU A 72 -11.12 -1.16 14.97
N ASN A 73 -11.26 -2.48 15.18
CA ASN A 73 -12.48 -3.23 14.88
C ASN A 73 -12.93 -3.03 13.42
N PHE A 74 -12.03 -3.26 12.47
CA PHE A 74 -12.32 -3.25 11.04
C PHE A 74 -12.65 -4.68 10.58
N PRO A 75 -13.95 -5.07 10.51
CA PRO A 75 -14.34 -6.41 10.09
C PRO A 75 -14.17 -6.58 8.58
N PRO A 76 -14.10 -7.84 8.09
CA PRO A 76 -14.13 -8.13 6.67
C PRO A 76 -15.32 -7.46 5.96
N MET A 77 -15.10 -6.97 4.74
CA MET A 77 -16.13 -6.32 3.94
C MET A 77 -17.27 -7.29 3.60
N VAL A 78 -16.95 -8.58 3.41
CA VAL A 78 -17.90 -9.63 3.06
C VAL A 78 -17.69 -10.86 3.94
N ALA A 79 -18.76 -11.62 4.16
CA ALA A 79 -18.70 -12.87 4.92
C ALA A 79 -17.97 -13.98 4.14
N GLU A 80 -18.14 -14.00 2.82
CA GLU A 80 -17.47 -14.94 1.92
C GLU A 80 -16.69 -14.17 0.87
N ASN A 81 -15.39 -14.34 0.87
CA ASN A 81 -14.49 -13.64 -0.08
C ASN A 81 -14.34 -14.48 -1.35
N THR A 82 -14.88 -13.98 -2.45
CA THR A 82 -14.80 -14.61 -3.79
C THR A 82 -13.83 -13.90 -4.74
N ASP A 83 -13.01 -12.96 -4.21
CA ASP A 83 -11.99 -12.26 -5.01
C ASP A 83 -10.95 -13.24 -5.56
N ASN A 84 -10.54 -13.02 -6.82
CA ASN A 84 -9.59 -13.89 -7.54
C ASN A 84 -8.26 -14.07 -6.79
N HIS A 85 -7.80 -13.05 -6.10
CA HIS A 85 -6.55 -13.05 -5.32
C HIS A 85 -6.80 -13.14 -3.80
N SER A 86 -8.06 -13.30 -3.40
CA SER A 86 -8.47 -13.33 -1.99
C SER A 86 -7.99 -12.10 -1.20
N THR A 87 -8.03 -10.92 -1.82
CA THR A 87 -7.66 -9.66 -1.17
C THR A 87 -8.60 -9.38 -0.01
N ALA A 88 -8.03 -9.23 1.18
CA ALA A 88 -8.81 -9.15 2.41
C ALA A 88 -9.28 -7.72 2.72
N PHE A 89 -10.20 -7.21 1.90
CA PHE A 89 -10.87 -5.94 2.18
C PHE A 89 -11.62 -5.99 3.50
N THR A 90 -11.48 -4.92 4.28
CA THR A 90 -12.39 -4.64 5.41
C THR A 90 -13.54 -3.75 4.95
N VAL A 91 -14.47 -3.43 5.87
CA VAL A 91 -15.39 -2.32 5.64
C VAL A 91 -14.59 -1.04 5.38
N ALA A 92 -15.04 -0.24 4.42
CA ALA A 92 -14.44 1.06 4.16
C ALA A 92 -14.76 2.03 5.30
N VAL A 93 -13.84 2.96 5.59
CA VAL A 93 -13.94 3.85 6.74
C VAL A 93 -13.60 5.30 6.40
N ASP A 94 -14.13 6.23 7.20
CA ASP A 94 -13.71 7.62 7.28
C ASP A 94 -13.57 8.01 8.75
N HIS A 95 -12.61 8.86 9.08
CA HIS A 95 -12.54 9.39 10.44
C HIS A 95 -13.72 10.31 10.75
N ALA A 96 -14.22 10.27 11.96
CA ALA A 96 -15.39 11.04 12.38
C ALA A 96 -15.25 12.57 12.23
N ASP A 97 -14.02 13.07 12.29
CA ASP A 97 -13.70 14.50 12.13
C ASP A 97 -13.64 14.96 10.67
N THR A 98 -13.78 14.06 9.70
CA THR A 98 -13.79 14.42 8.28
C THR A 98 -15.19 14.86 7.81
N THR A 99 -15.25 15.64 6.73
CA THR A 99 -16.50 16.23 6.22
C THR A 99 -16.87 15.75 4.82
N THR A 100 -16.05 16.10 3.80
CA THR A 100 -16.27 15.68 2.39
C THR A 100 -15.63 14.35 2.05
N VAL A 101 -14.72 13.87 2.90
CA VAL A 101 -14.10 12.55 3.00
C VAL A 101 -13.18 12.11 1.83
N ILE A 102 -13.47 12.49 0.58
CA ILE A 102 -12.74 12.03 -0.64
C ILE A 102 -11.50 12.88 -0.96
N SER A 103 -11.36 14.09 -0.41
CA SER A 103 -10.18 14.92 -0.68
C SER A 103 -8.91 14.21 -0.22
N ALA A 104 -7.78 14.53 -0.86
CA ALA A 104 -6.48 13.99 -0.46
C ALA A 104 -6.16 14.33 1.01
N ALA A 105 -6.54 15.53 1.47
CA ALA A 105 -6.34 15.94 2.84
C ALA A 105 -7.14 15.08 3.84
N GLU A 106 -8.40 14.78 3.56
CA GLU A 106 -9.24 14.02 4.49
C GLU A 106 -8.96 12.52 4.44
N ARG A 107 -8.63 11.95 3.27
CA ARG A 107 -8.13 10.58 3.20
C ARG A 107 -6.80 10.43 3.94
N SER A 108 -5.88 11.39 3.76
CA SER A 108 -4.63 11.47 4.54
C SER A 108 -4.91 11.44 6.04
N TYR A 109 -5.82 12.29 6.51
CA TYR A 109 -6.19 12.36 7.91
C TYR A 109 -6.71 11.01 8.44
N THR A 110 -7.65 10.40 7.74
CA THR A 110 -8.21 9.09 8.12
C THR A 110 -7.12 8.01 8.17
N ILE A 111 -6.23 7.96 7.16
CA ILE A 111 -5.16 6.96 7.10
C ILE A 111 -4.18 7.14 8.27
N MET A 112 -3.74 8.36 8.53
CA MET A 112 -2.81 8.64 9.63
C MET A 112 -3.43 8.30 10.98
N LYS A 113 -4.75 8.46 11.14
CA LYS A 113 -5.46 8.04 12.35
C LYS A 113 -5.53 6.53 12.54
N CYS A 114 -5.40 5.73 11.49
CA CYS A 114 -5.29 4.27 11.65
C CYS A 114 -4.03 3.84 12.42
N VAL A 115 -2.97 4.62 12.36
CA VAL A 115 -1.69 4.34 13.06
C VAL A 115 -1.47 5.19 14.32
N ASP A 116 -2.40 6.07 14.65
CA ASP A 116 -2.41 6.79 15.92
C ASP A 116 -2.81 5.81 17.04
N ASP A 117 -1.93 5.62 18.03
CA ASP A 117 -2.16 4.70 19.15
C ASP A 117 -3.34 5.14 20.06
N GLN A 118 -3.76 6.39 19.96
CA GLN A 118 -4.91 6.92 20.70
C GLN A 118 -6.24 6.70 20.01
N SER A 119 -6.23 6.34 18.71
CA SER A 119 -7.45 6.09 17.94
C SER A 119 -8.18 4.87 18.44
N LYS A 120 -9.50 4.96 18.48
CA LYS A 120 -10.45 3.94 18.92
C LYS A 120 -11.41 3.56 17.78
N PRO A 121 -12.09 2.42 17.87
CA PRO A 121 -13.09 2.02 16.87
C PRO A 121 -14.16 3.08 16.60
N GLU A 122 -14.59 3.80 17.64
CA GLU A 122 -15.64 4.84 17.59
C GLU A 122 -15.22 6.07 16.81
N ASP A 123 -13.92 6.29 16.62
CA ASP A 123 -13.40 7.43 15.86
C ASP A 123 -13.61 7.27 14.35
N PHE A 124 -14.04 6.09 13.89
CA PHE A 124 -14.23 5.80 12.49
C PHE A 124 -15.70 5.54 12.13
N ARG A 125 -16.20 6.27 11.13
CA ARG A 125 -17.49 6.02 10.50
C ARG A 125 -17.38 4.89 9.49
N ARG A 126 -18.46 4.18 9.25
CA ARG A 126 -18.59 3.04 8.34
C ARG A 126 -19.96 3.08 7.64
N PRO A 127 -20.01 2.96 6.29
CA PRO A 127 -18.91 2.85 5.36
C PRO A 127 -18.11 4.13 5.22
N GLY A 128 -17.09 4.13 4.33
CA GLY A 128 -16.25 5.30 4.09
C GLY A 128 -15.50 5.24 2.76
N HIS A 129 -14.45 6.05 2.63
CA HIS A 129 -13.71 6.27 1.39
C HIS A 129 -12.23 5.87 1.49
N VAL A 130 -11.80 5.37 2.64
CA VAL A 130 -10.51 4.72 2.86
C VAL A 130 -10.75 3.22 2.96
N PHE A 131 -9.93 2.42 2.27
CA PHE A 131 -10.11 0.98 2.08
C PHE A 131 -9.02 0.20 2.79
N PRO A 132 -9.20 -0.18 4.07
CA PRO A 132 -8.24 -1.01 4.77
C PRO A 132 -8.21 -2.43 4.18
N LEU A 133 -7.00 -2.99 4.07
CA LEU A 133 -6.76 -4.37 3.68
C LEU A 133 -6.00 -5.06 4.82
N ILE A 134 -6.41 -6.27 5.19
CA ILE A 134 -5.70 -7.04 6.20
C ILE A 134 -4.65 -7.91 5.52
N SER A 135 -3.36 -7.65 5.81
CA SER A 135 -2.27 -8.50 5.33
C SER A 135 -2.26 -9.83 6.04
N ARG A 136 -1.89 -10.89 5.31
CA ARG A 136 -1.76 -12.23 5.90
C ARG A 136 -0.55 -12.29 6.82
N LYS A 137 -0.72 -12.95 7.96
CA LYS A 137 0.39 -13.27 8.86
C LYS A 137 1.41 -14.12 8.10
N GLY A 138 2.68 -13.70 8.14
CA GLY A 138 3.73 -14.30 7.33
C GLY A 138 4.09 -13.49 6.08
N GLY A 139 3.29 -12.48 5.73
CA GLY A 139 3.61 -11.50 4.70
C GLY A 139 3.75 -12.10 3.30
N VAL A 140 4.67 -11.57 2.51
CA VAL A 140 4.91 -12.00 1.12
C VAL A 140 5.33 -13.45 0.98
N LEU A 141 5.85 -14.08 2.05
CA LEU A 141 6.18 -15.52 2.06
C LEU A 141 4.93 -16.40 2.01
N VAL A 142 3.78 -15.88 2.43
CA VAL A 142 2.49 -16.61 2.46
C VAL A 142 1.59 -16.20 1.30
N ARG A 143 1.53 -14.90 1.02
CA ARG A 143 0.79 -14.36 -0.14
C ARG A 143 1.62 -13.27 -0.80
N ASN A 144 2.06 -13.55 -2.02
CA ASN A 144 2.99 -12.69 -2.78
C ASN A 144 2.26 -11.52 -3.45
N GLY A 145 1.57 -10.68 -2.66
CA GLY A 145 0.78 -9.54 -3.14
C GLY A 145 1.26 -8.20 -2.59
N HIS A 146 0.83 -7.11 -3.23
CA HIS A 146 1.16 -5.74 -2.81
C HIS A 146 0.63 -5.41 -1.41
N THR A 147 -0.45 -6.03 -0.96
CA THR A 147 -0.96 -5.91 0.41
C THR A 147 0.08 -6.35 1.43
N GLU A 148 0.62 -7.56 1.25
CA GLU A 148 1.65 -8.11 2.13
C GLU A 148 2.98 -7.39 1.96
N ALA A 149 3.35 -7.04 0.72
CA ALA A 149 4.55 -6.26 0.43
C ALA A 149 4.55 -4.93 1.20
N THR A 150 3.42 -4.24 1.23
CA THR A 150 3.28 -2.97 1.95
C THR A 150 3.56 -3.13 3.44
N THR A 151 2.93 -4.08 4.11
CA THR A 151 3.13 -4.29 5.56
C THR A 151 4.53 -4.83 5.88
N ASP A 152 5.08 -5.71 5.05
CA ASP A 152 6.45 -6.21 5.23
C ASP A 152 7.50 -5.09 5.07
N LEU A 153 7.35 -4.22 4.08
CA LEU A 153 8.22 -3.05 3.92
C LEU A 153 8.17 -2.14 5.14
N MET A 154 6.98 -1.90 5.70
CA MET A 154 6.83 -1.09 6.91
C MET A 154 7.54 -1.75 8.10
N ARG A 155 7.34 -3.05 8.29
CA ARG A 155 7.99 -3.82 9.36
C ARG A 155 9.51 -3.82 9.21
N LEU A 156 10.03 -4.09 8.01
CA LEU A 156 11.48 -4.06 7.72
C LEU A 156 12.09 -2.67 7.92
N ALA A 157 11.32 -1.62 7.65
CA ALA A 157 11.74 -0.23 7.90
C ALA A 157 11.66 0.18 9.38
N GLY A 158 11.12 -0.66 10.27
CA GLY A 158 10.93 -0.33 11.69
C GLY A 158 9.78 0.66 11.92
N LEU A 159 8.83 0.74 11.00
CA LEU A 159 7.62 1.55 11.08
C LEU A 159 6.43 0.69 11.55
N LYS A 160 5.32 1.33 11.88
CA LYS A 160 4.07 0.61 12.17
C LYS A 160 3.63 -0.15 10.92
N GLU A 161 3.13 -1.38 11.10
CA GLU A 161 2.76 -2.28 10.00
C GLU A 161 1.45 -1.84 9.33
N CYS A 162 1.47 -0.65 8.79
CA CYS A 162 0.39 -0.04 8.03
C CYS A 162 0.97 0.90 6.98
N GLY A 163 0.52 0.78 5.76
CA GLY A 163 0.93 1.65 4.67
C GLY A 163 -0.23 2.00 3.74
N VAL A 164 0.12 2.62 2.64
CA VAL A 164 -0.80 2.95 1.56
C VAL A 164 -0.26 2.35 0.28
N CYS A 165 -1.11 1.75 -0.52
CA CYS A 165 -0.76 1.28 -1.86
C CYS A 165 -1.81 1.72 -2.88
N CYS A 166 -1.37 1.93 -4.12
CA CYS A 166 -2.24 2.36 -5.21
C CYS A 166 -1.68 1.87 -6.55
N GLU A 167 -2.46 1.12 -7.29
CA GLU A 167 -2.09 0.58 -8.59
C GLU A 167 -1.89 1.70 -9.60
N VAL A 168 -0.95 1.50 -10.53
CA VAL A 168 -0.59 2.52 -11.52
C VAL A 168 -1.21 2.21 -12.87
N MET A 169 -2.06 3.13 -13.35
CA MET A 169 -2.68 3.09 -14.68
C MET A 169 -2.01 4.08 -15.63
N LYS A 170 -2.07 3.73 -16.94
CA LYS A 170 -1.73 4.65 -18.04
C LYS A 170 -2.83 5.70 -18.27
N GLU A 171 -2.54 6.67 -19.14
CA GLU A 171 -3.53 7.69 -19.51
C GLU A 171 -4.79 7.12 -20.18
N ASP A 172 -4.66 5.99 -20.88
CA ASP A 172 -5.78 5.31 -21.54
C ASP A 172 -6.62 4.44 -20.58
N GLY A 173 -6.25 4.40 -19.29
CA GLY A 173 -6.93 3.62 -18.25
C GLY A 173 -6.52 2.15 -18.18
N THR A 174 -5.60 1.69 -19.04
CA THR A 174 -5.02 0.34 -18.90
C THR A 174 -3.85 0.35 -17.92
N MET A 175 -3.48 -0.82 -17.38
CA MET A 175 -2.43 -0.89 -16.37
C MET A 175 -1.04 -0.63 -16.96
N MET A 176 -0.20 0.12 -16.22
CA MET A 176 1.21 0.23 -16.56
C MET A 176 1.91 -1.10 -16.33
N ARG A 177 2.80 -1.45 -17.27
CA ARG A 177 3.67 -2.63 -17.17
C ARG A 177 5.09 -2.18 -16.86
N THR A 178 5.98 -3.14 -16.59
CA THR A 178 7.33 -2.87 -16.09
C THR A 178 8.08 -1.79 -16.85
N SER A 179 8.00 -1.75 -18.18
CA SER A 179 8.71 -0.74 -18.98
C SER A 179 8.21 0.69 -18.71
N GLN A 180 6.90 0.88 -18.64
CA GLN A 180 6.31 2.19 -18.33
C GLN A 180 6.52 2.58 -16.86
N LEU A 181 6.46 1.61 -15.94
CA LEU A 181 6.74 1.82 -14.52
C LEU A 181 8.18 2.27 -14.31
N TRP A 182 9.13 1.69 -15.03
CA TRP A 182 10.53 2.10 -14.98
C TRP A 182 10.72 3.55 -15.47
N GLU A 183 10.05 3.94 -16.56
CA GLU A 183 10.07 5.33 -17.06
C GLU A 183 9.46 6.28 -16.02
N MET A 184 8.31 5.92 -15.45
CA MET A 184 7.67 6.71 -14.39
C MET A 184 8.57 6.89 -13.16
N ALA A 185 9.27 5.83 -12.75
CA ALA A 185 10.20 5.90 -11.64
C ALA A 185 11.34 6.89 -11.90
N LYS A 186 11.86 6.93 -13.12
CA LYS A 186 12.88 7.90 -13.52
C LYS A 186 12.33 9.33 -13.57
N GLU A 187 11.16 9.51 -14.16
CA GLU A 187 10.52 10.82 -14.30
C GLU A 187 10.25 11.48 -12.94
N HIS A 188 9.77 10.70 -11.98
CA HIS A 188 9.40 11.18 -10.66
C HIS A 188 10.48 10.94 -9.58
N ASN A 189 11.65 10.43 -9.98
CA ASN A 189 12.74 10.09 -9.06
C ASN A 189 12.28 9.16 -7.91
N LEU A 190 11.54 8.12 -8.25
CA LEU A 190 11.07 7.12 -7.31
C LEU A 190 12.04 5.94 -7.23
N THR A 191 12.25 5.43 -6.04
CA THR A 191 12.89 4.12 -5.85
C THR A 191 11.98 3.03 -6.41
N PHE A 192 12.55 2.17 -7.27
CA PHE A 192 11.84 1.13 -8.00
C PHE A 192 12.38 -0.25 -7.65
N ILE A 193 11.57 -1.08 -7.03
CA ILE A 193 11.90 -2.43 -6.61
C ILE A 193 10.88 -3.45 -7.13
N THR A 194 11.26 -4.73 -7.08
CA THR A 194 10.35 -5.84 -7.32
C THR A 194 9.89 -6.45 -6.00
N LEU A 195 8.73 -7.05 -6.01
CA LEU A 195 8.18 -7.78 -4.86
C LEU A 195 9.05 -8.98 -4.47
N SER A 196 9.72 -9.61 -5.42
CA SER A 196 10.66 -10.70 -5.18
C SER A 196 11.88 -10.29 -4.35
N LEU A 197 12.34 -9.03 -4.43
CA LEU A 197 13.40 -8.51 -3.56
C LEU A 197 12.97 -8.49 -2.09
N ILE A 198 11.71 -8.19 -1.81
CA ILE A 198 11.15 -8.22 -0.45
C ILE A 198 11.17 -9.66 0.07
N HIS A 199 10.75 -10.62 -0.77
CA HIS A 199 10.76 -12.04 -0.45
C HIS A 199 12.15 -12.55 -0.05
N ILE A 200 13.19 -12.16 -0.79
CA ILE A 200 14.60 -12.54 -0.50
C ILE A 200 15.10 -11.90 0.79
N SER A 201 14.64 -10.68 1.10
CA SER A 201 15.10 -9.90 2.25
C SER A 201 14.40 -10.29 3.57
N GLU A 202 13.31 -11.08 3.51
CA GLU A 202 12.66 -11.61 4.69
C GLU A 202 13.56 -12.65 5.36
N PRO A 203 14.00 -12.44 6.63
CA PRO A 203 14.68 -13.49 7.36
C PRO A 203 13.75 -14.69 7.51
N THR A 204 14.26 -15.89 7.26
CA THR A 204 13.53 -17.15 7.51
C THR A 204 12.92 -17.08 8.91
N ARG A 205 11.61 -16.96 8.99
CA ARG A 205 10.88 -17.00 10.26
C ARG A 205 10.88 -18.43 10.72
N HIS A 206 11.72 -18.74 11.72
CA HIS A 206 11.65 -19.97 12.51
C HIS A 206 10.60 -19.85 13.59
#